data_9cbb62ffb3970e6aa64d7e3aece54cf5
#
_entry.id   9cbb62ffb3970e6aa64d7e3aece54cf5
#
_cell.length_a   1.000
_cell.length_b   1.000
_cell.length_c   1.000
_cell.angle_alpha   90.00
_cell.angle_beta   90.00
_cell.angle_gamma   90.00
#
_symmetry.space_group_name_H-M   'P 1'
#
loop_
_entity.id
_entity.type
_entity.pdbx_description
1 polymer ?
#
loop_
_entity_poly.entity_id
_entity_poly.type
_entity_poly.pdbx_seq_one_letter_code
_entity_poly.pdbx_strand_id
1 'polypeptide(L)'
;MGFRLSKIYTRTGDKGETGLGDGRRVPKDHPRIEAIGEVDTLNSQVGVLLAGLAAQSGEFPGLGEVIEVLAPCQHRLFDLGGELAMPVYQALNTAEIERLEAAIDVWNEELGPLENFILPGGSALIAQAHVCRSLARSAERRCQQLNAIEPLAGVGLAYINRLSDLLFVAARLIAKRQGIAEILWQPAAKPSN
;
A
#
# COMPACT_ATOMS: atom_id res chain seq x y z
N MET A 1 -4.80 16.08 25.31
CA MET A 1 -5.46 14.88 24.71
C MET A 1 -5.54 13.82 25.80
N GLY A 2 -6.74 13.44 26.26
CA GLY A 2 -6.89 12.36 27.25
C GLY A 2 -6.55 11.00 26.63
N PHE A 3 -5.89 10.15 27.38
CA PHE A 3 -5.53 8.78 26.97
C PHE A 3 -6.78 7.93 26.70
N ARG A 4 -7.34 8.00 25.49
CA ARG A 4 -8.44 7.13 25.03
C ARG A 4 -8.03 5.66 24.83
N LEU A 5 -6.74 5.34 24.99
CA LEU A 5 -6.18 4.01 24.77
C LEU A 5 -6.04 3.17 26.05
N SER A 6 -6.62 3.60 27.19
CA SER A 6 -6.57 2.84 28.44
C SER A 6 -7.41 1.55 28.45
N LYS A 7 -8.37 1.41 27.52
CA LYS A 7 -9.15 0.19 27.29
C LYS A 7 -9.24 -0.09 25.80
N ILE A 8 -8.71 -1.24 25.37
CA ILE A 8 -8.70 -1.66 23.97
C ILE A 8 -10.12 -1.99 23.47
N TYR A 9 -10.97 -2.55 24.32
CA TYR A 9 -12.37 -2.83 23.97
C TYR A 9 -13.33 -1.93 24.76
N THR A 10 -14.33 -1.39 24.07
CA THR A 10 -15.38 -0.53 24.66
C THR A 10 -16.77 -1.18 24.61
N ARG A 11 -16.92 -2.26 23.85
CA ARG A 11 -18.19 -2.99 23.56
C ARG A 11 -19.25 -2.15 22.85
N THR A 12 -18.93 -0.92 22.44
CA THR A 12 -19.89 -0.02 21.79
C THR A 12 -20.17 -0.42 20.33
N GLY A 13 -19.30 -1.27 19.74
CA GLY A 13 -19.40 -1.76 18.37
C GLY A 13 -20.01 -3.16 18.20
N ASP A 14 -20.45 -3.82 19.28
CA ASP A 14 -20.90 -5.23 19.24
C ASP A 14 -22.22 -5.42 18.48
N LYS A 15 -22.98 -4.33 18.27
CA LYS A 15 -24.24 -4.33 17.53
C LYS A 15 -24.10 -4.01 16.03
N GLY A 16 -22.86 -4.05 15.49
CA GLY A 16 -22.60 -3.87 14.06
C GLY A 16 -22.39 -2.41 13.62
N GLU A 17 -22.30 -1.47 14.55
CA GLU A 17 -21.97 -0.07 14.27
C GLU A 17 -20.60 0.30 14.79
N THR A 18 -19.99 1.32 14.17
CA THR A 18 -18.71 1.91 14.61
C THR A 18 -18.78 3.44 14.57
N GLY A 19 -17.90 4.10 15.32
CA GLY A 19 -17.75 5.56 15.34
C GLY A 19 -16.69 6.01 14.34
N LEU A 20 -16.97 7.09 13.61
CA LEU A 20 -15.99 7.85 12.84
C LEU A 20 -15.30 8.89 13.73
N GLY A 21 -14.18 9.46 13.25
CA GLY A 21 -13.43 10.48 13.96
C GLY A 21 -14.18 11.82 14.13
N ASP A 22 -15.18 12.08 13.30
CA ASP A 22 -16.08 13.24 13.38
C ASP A 22 -17.26 13.07 14.36
N GLY A 23 -17.35 11.92 15.03
CA GLY A 23 -18.39 11.60 16.01
C GLY A 23 -19.62 10.92 15.44
N ARG A 24 -19.78 10.83 14.10
CA ARG A 24 -20.86 10.05 13.48
C ARG A 24 -20.70 8.57 13.78
N ARG A 25 -21.82 7.86 13.85
CA ARG A 25 -21.85 6.39 13.90
C ARG A 25 -22.40 5.86 12.58
N VAL A 26 -21.75 4.83 12.07
CA VAL A 26 -22.14 4.18 10.81
C VAL A 26 -22.12 2.66 10.97
N PRO A 27 -22.85 1.89 10.16
CA PRO A 27 -22.71 0.44 10.10
C PRO A 27 -21.27 0.04 9.76
N LYS A 28 -20.82 -1.11 10.26
CA LYS A 28 -19.46 -1.60 10.00
C LYS A 28 -19.20 -1.98 8.53
N ASP A 29 -20.26 -2.23 7.76
CA ASP A 29 -20.24 -2.48 6.31
C ASP A 29 -20.40 -1.19 5.47
N HIS A 30 -20.34 -0.02 6.09
CA HIS A 30 -20.38 1.25 5.37
C HIS A 30 -19.14 1.41 4.46
N PRO A 31 -19.27 1.89 3.20
CA PRO A 31 -18.16 2.03 2.26
C PRO A 31 -16.93 2.76 2.80
N ARG A 32 -17.14 3.72 3.73
CA ARG A 32 -16.05 4.43 4.40
C ARG A 32 -15.24 3.52 5.33
N ILE A 33 -15.91 2.63 6.05
CA ILE A 33 -15.26 1.65 6.94
C ILE A 33 -14.52 0.60 6.11
N GLU A 34 -15.09 0.17 4.99
CA GLU A 34 -14.44 -0.72 4.03
C GLU A 34 -13.15 -0.08 3.46
N ALA A 35 -13.20 1.19 3.05
CA ALA A 35 -12.02 1.90 2.54
C ALA A 35 -10.92 2.03 3.60
N ILE A 36 -11.28 2.38 4.84
CA ILE A 36 -10.35 2.44 5.98
C ILE A 36 -9.73 1.06 6.23
N GLY A 37 -10.54 0.00 6.23
CA GLY A 37 -10.08 -1.38 6.47
C GLY A 37 -9.10 -1.87 5.39
N GLU A 38 -9.33 -1.55 4.12
CA GLU A 38 -8.41 -1.91 3.03
C GLU A 38 -7.09 -1.14 3.13
N VAL A 39 -7.12 0.15 3.49
CA VAL A 39 -5.88 0.93 3.74
C VAL A 39 -5.11 0.36 4.93
N ASP A 40 -5.78 -0.04 6.00
CA ASP A 40 -5.14 -0.66 7.17
C ASP A 40 -4.54 -2.03 6.83
N THR A 41 -5.26 -2.84 6.03
CA THR A 41 -4.75 -4.12 5.51
C THR A 41 -3.49 -3.93 4.69
N LEU A 42 -3.48 -2.96 3.76
CA LEU A 42 -2.30 -2.61 2.99
C LEU A 42 -1.14 -2.20 3.92
N ASN A 43 -1.39 -1.31 4.88
CA ASN A 43 -0.38 -0.83 5.82
C ASN A 43 0.25 -1.99 6.62
N SER A 44 -0.57 -2.92 7.10
CA SER A 44 -0.13 -4.11 7.82
C SER A 44 0.77 -5.00 6.95
N GLN A 45 0.44 -5.18 5.68
CA GLN A 45 1.22 -5.98 4.74
C GLN A 45 2.53 -5.29 4.31
N VAL A 46 2.55 -3.97 4.23
CA VAL A 46 3.81 -3.19 4.09
C VAL A 46 4.71 -3.42 5.30
N GLY A 47 4.15 -3.48 6.51
CA GLY A 47 4.88 -3.83 7.73
C GLY A 47 5.52 -5.23 7.66
N VAL A 48 4.80 -6.23 7.14
CA VAL A 48 5.35 -7.58 6.91
C VAL A 48 6.51 -7.55 5.91
N LEU A 49 6.36 -6.79 4.81
CA LEU A 49 7.43 -6.63 3.82
C LEU A 49 8.67 -5.97 4.44
N LEU A 50 8.50 -4.89 5.18
CA LEU A 50 9.61 -4.18 5.85
C LEU A 50 10.35 -5.07 6.86
N ALA A 51 9.61 -5.84 7.66
CA ALA A 51 10.21 -6.80 8.60
C ALA A 51 11.05 -7.87 7.88
N GLY A 52 10.54 -8.38 6.75
CA GLY A 52 11.27 -9.33 5.93
C GLY A 52 12.52 -8.75 5.27
N LEU A 53 12.43 -7.51 4.76
CA LEU A 53 13.57 -6.78 4.20
C LEU A 53 14.66 -6.54 5.26
N ALA A 54 14.27 -6.10 6.46
CA ALA A 54 15.20 -5.88 7.57
C ALA A 54 15.91 -7.17 7.99
N ALA A 55 15.21 -8.31 8.01
CA ALA A 55 15.79 -9.60 8.36
C ALA A 55 16.86 -10.08 7.36
N GLN A 56 16.78 -9.64 6.09
CA GLN A 56 17.71 -10.05 5.02
C GLN A 56 18.70 -8.96 4.63
N SER A 57 18.62 -7.75 5.18
CA SER A 57 19.50 -6.63 4.81
C SER A 57 20.99 -6.87 5.16
N GLY A 58 21.28 -7.73 6.12
CA GLY A 58 22.63 -8.15 6.44
C GLY A 58 23.26 -9.02 5.35
N GLU A 59 22.49 -9.85 4.67
CA GLU A 59 22.93 -10.68 3.55
C GLU A 59 22.89 -9.91 2.23
N PHE A 60 21.89 -9.06 2.04
CA PHE A 60 21.67 -8.24 0.85
C PHE A 60 21.64 -6.75 1.22
N PRO A 61 22.79 -6.07 1.40
CA PRO A 61 22.85 -4.68 1.89
C PRO A 61 22.01 -3.70 1.04
N GLY A 62 21.86 -3.94 -0.26
CA GLY A 62 21.06 -3.11 -1.14
C GLY A 62 19.54 -3.13 -0.83
N LEU A 63 19.06 -3.99 0.07
CA LEU A 63 17.66 -3.94 0.55
C LEU A 63 17.43 -2.76 1.51
N GLY A 64 18.47 -2.17 2.08
CA GLY A 64 18.38 -1.01 2.97
C GLY A 64 17.71 0.18 2.29
N GLU A 65 18.06 0.46 1.03
CA GLU A 65 17.43 1.57 0.27
C GLU A 65 15.93 1.37 0.05
N VAL A 66 15.48 0.12 -0.12
CA VAL A 66 14.04 -0.19 -0.25
C VAL A 66 13.31 0.08 1.07
N ILE A 67 13.95 -0.27 2.20
CA ILE A 67 13.42 0.02 3.54
C ILE A 67 13.29 1.54 3.75
N GLU A 68 14.32 2.32 3.40
CA GLU A 68 14.34 3.78 3.58
C GLU A 68 13.19 4.46 2.81
N VAL A 69 12.86 3.97 1.62
CA VAL A 69 11.77 4.51 0.80
C VAL A 69 10.40 4.05 1.28
N LEU A 70 10.25 2.76 1.67
CA LEU A 70 8.95 2.20 2.03
C LEU A 70 8.54 2.47 3.49
N ALA A 71 9.47 2.60 4.44
CA ALA A 71 9.11 2.81 5.84
C ALA A 71 8.26 4.06 6.08
N PRO A 72 8.54 5.23 5.47
CA PRO A 72 7.67 6.39 5.58
C PRO A 72 6.25 6.16 5.02
N CYS A 73 6.08 5.22 4.07
CA CYS A 73 4.76 4.95 3.47
C CYS A 73 3.75 4.42 4.50
N GLN A 74 4.19 3.68 5.53
CA GLN A 74 3.30 3.22 6.60
C GLN A 74 2.68 4.41 7.37
N HIS A 75 3.47 5.45 7.66
CA HIS A 75 2.95 6.65 8.31
C HIS A 75 1.95 7.37 7.40
N ARG A 76 2.24 7.47 6.10
CA ARG A 76 1.32 8.11 5.13
C ARG A 76 0.03 7.31 4.93
N LEU A 77 0.09 6.00 4.96
CA LEU A 77 -1.12 5.15 4.95
C LEU A 77 -1.94 5.33 6.22
N PHE A 78 -1.30 5.51 7.37
CA PHE A 78 -2.00 5.81 8.62
C PHE A 78 -2.65 7.20 8.59
N ASP A 79 -1.96 8.21 8.04
CA ASP A 79 -2.52 9.54 7.80
C ASP A 79 -3.73 9.49 6.87
N LEU A 80 -3.66 8.71 5.77
CA LEU A 80 -4.79 8.51 4.86
C LEU A 80 -5.99 7.85 5.56
N GLY A 81 -5.76 6.85 6.41
CA GLY A 81 -6.80 6.26 7.26
C GLY A 81 -7.46 7.32 8.16
N GLY A 82 -6.67 8.26 8.68
CA GLY A 82 -7.14 9.41 9.44
C GLY A 82 -8.02 10.37 8.60
N GLU A 83 -7.62 10.68 7.37
CA GLU A 83 -8.41 11.50 6.43
C GLU A 83 -9.76 10.83 6.08
N LEU A 84 -9.74 9.52 5.86
CA LEU A 84 -10.96 8.74 5.61
C LEU A 84 -11.88 8.72 6.83
N ALA A 85 -11.32 8.64 8.06
CA ALA A 85 -12.10 8.64 9.30
C ALA A 85 -12.59 10.03 9.70
N MET A 86 -11.90 11.09 9.28
CA MET A 86 -12.19 12.50 9.58
C MET A 86 -12.08 13.33 8.29
N PRO A 87 -13.15 13.51 7.52
CA PRO A 87 -13.10 14.20 6.21
C PRO A 87 -12.55 15.63 6.20
N VAL A 88 -12.60 16.33 7.34
CA VAL A 88 -12.02 17.68 7.50
C VAL A 88 -10.51 17.67 7.78
N TYR A 89 -9.95 16.52 8.12
CA TYR A 89 -8.52 16.35 8.37
C TYR A 89 -7.83 15.98 7.05
N GLN A 90 -6.79 16.73 6.69
CA GLN A 90 -5.95 16.49 5.51
C GLN A 90 -4.49 16.56 5.94
N ALA A 91 -3.78 15.46 5.81
CA ALA A 91 -2.37 15.34 6.17
C ALA A 91 -1.48 15.08 4.94
N LEU A 92 -2.02 14.38 3.92
CA LEU A 92 -1.30 14.11 2.69
C LEU A 92 -1.26 15.34 1.79
N ASN A 93 -0.14 15.54 1.12
CA ASN A 93 0.08 16.60 0.16
C ASN A 93 0.83 16.08 -1.08
N THR A 94 0.98 16.91 -2.11
CA THR A 94 1.63 16.56 -3.39
C THR A 94 3.08 16.15 -3.23
N ALA A 95 3.82 16.69 -2.27
CA ALA A 95 5.21 16.33 -2.03
C ALA A 95 5.39 14.84 -1.66
N GLU A 96 4.37 14.22 -1.04
CA GLU A 96 4.40 12.78 -0.77
C GLU A 96 4.30 11.95 -2.05
N ILE A 97 3.56 12.43 -3.06
CA ILE A 97 3.47 11.79 -4.37
C ILE A 97 4.79 11.95 -5.12
N GLU A 98 5.32 13.18 -5.15
CA GLU A 98 6.60 13.52 -5.80
C GLU A 98 7.74 12.67 -5.22
N ARG A 99 7.73 12.40 -3.91
CA ARG A 99 8.72 11.52 -3.26
C ARG A 99 8.64 10.08 -3.78
N LEU A 100 7.44 9.55 -4.01
CA LEU A 100 7.26 8.21 -4.58
C LEU A 100 7.72 8.18 -6.04
N GLU A 101 7.37 9.20 -6.82
CA GLU A 101 7.77 9.34 -8.23
C GLU A 101 9.28 9.41 -8.38
N ALA A 102 9.97 10.22 -7.58
CA ALA A 102 11.42 10.31 -7.59
C ALA A 102 12.09 8.96 -7.30
N ALA A 103 11.57 8.18 -6.35
CA ALA A 103 12.10 6.85 -6.07
C ALA A 103 11.85 5.87 -7.24
N ILE A 104 10.67 5.91 -7.85
CA ILE A 104 10.34 5.11 -9.03
C ILE A 104 11.31 5.41 -10.17
N ASP A 105 11.57 6.68 -10.45
CA ASP A 105 12.43 7.11 -11.55
C ASP A 105 13.86 6.63 -11.34
N VAL A 106 14.42 6.85 -10.16
CA VAL A 106 15.78 6.38 -9.81
C VAL A 106 15.90 4.86 -9.95
N TRP A 107 14.94 4.11 -9.45
CA TRP A 107 14.99 2.66 -9.51
C TRP A 107 14.77 2.12 -10.93
N ASN A 108 13.91 2.77 -11.73
CA ASN A 108 13.70 2.38 -13.12
C ASN A 108 14.92 2.62 -14.02
N GLU A 109 15.68 3.70 -13.79
CA GLU A 109 16.95 3.92 -14.51
C GLU A 109 17.93 2.76 -14.28
N GLU A 110 17.98 2.25 -13.04
CA GLU A 110 18.84 1.11 -12.71
C GLU A 110 18.33 -0.22 -13.25
N LEU A 111 17.01 -0.44 -13.25
CA LEU A 111 16.38 -1.69 -13.66
C LEU A 111 16.32 -1.87 -15.18
N GLY A 112 16.28 -0.77 -15.92
CA GLY A 112 16.06 -0.77 -17.36
C GLY A 112 14.61 -1.10 -17.77
N PRO A 113 14.33 -1.11 -19.08
CA PRO A 113 12.99 -1.29 -19.62
C PRO A 113 12.44 -2.69 -19.33
N LEU A 114 11.12 -2.74 -19.13
CA LEU A 114 10.39 -4.00 -18.97
C LEU A 114 10.03 -4.54 -20.36
N GLU A 115 10.56 -5.71 -20.70
CA GLU A 115 10.35 -6.31 -22.04
C GLU A 115 9.08 -7.17 -22.09
N ASN A 116 8.59 -7.67 -20.97
CA ASN A 116 7.40 -8.53 -20.87
C ASN A 116 6.74 -8.38 -19.50
N PHE A 117 5.51 -8.88 -19.35
CA PHE A 117 4.88 -9.03 -18.04
C PHE A 117 5.66 -10.01 -17.17
N ILE A 118 5.79 -9.68 -15.89
CA ILE A 118 6.41 -10.54 -14.88
C ILE A 118 5.34 -11.15 -13.98
N LEU A 119 5.54 -12.39 -13.58
CA LEU A 119 4.68 -13.07 -12.63
C LEU A 119 5.06 -12.66 -11.19
N PRO A 120 4.06 -12.52 -10.30
CA PRO A 120 4.32 -12.26 -8.88
C PRO A 120 4.92 -13.52 -8.23
N GLY A 121 6.25 -13.55 -8.08
CA GLY A 121 6.96 -14.73 -7.57
C GLY A 121 8.46 -14.46 -7.48
N GLY A 122 9.26 -15.52 -7.27
CA GLY A 122 10.69 -15.45 -7.01
C GLY A 122 10.98 -15.76 -5.54
N SER A 123 11.45 -14.80 -4.76
CA SER A 123 11.58 -14.97 -3.30
C SER A 123 10.29 -14.58 -2.57
N ALA A 124 10.23 -14.92 -1.28
CA ALA A 124 9.14 -14.51 -0.41
C ALA A 124 9.01 -12.97 -0.35
N LEU A 125 10.11 -12.22 -0.36
CA LEU A 125 10.11 -10.75 -0.36
C LEU A 125 9.56 -10.17 -1.65
N ILE A 126 9.95 -10.72 -2.81
CA ILE A 126 9.43 -10.31 -4.12
C ILE A 126 7.92 -10.56 -4.17
N ALA A 127 7.48 -11.75 -3.79
CA ALA A 127 6.06 -12.10 -3.76
C ALA A 127 5.29 -11.20 -2.79
N GLN A 128 5.83 -10.89 -1.61
CA GLN A 128 5.22 -9.99 -0.63
C GLN A 128 5.08 -8.57 -1.16
N ALA A 129 6.06 -8.05 -1.89
CA ALA A 129 5.95 -6.74 -2.54
C ALA A 129 4.80 -6.71 -3.57
N HIS A 130 4.62 -7.79 -4.34
CA HIS A 130 3.48 -7.92 -5.24
C HIS A 130 2.13 -8.07 -4.51
N VAL A 131 2.08 -8.71 -3.33
CA VAL A 131 0.89 -8.72 -2.47
C VAL A 131 0.54 -7.30 -2.05
N CYS A 132 1.52 -6.54 -1.53
CA CYS A 132 1.32 -5.14 -1.16
C CYS A 132 0.81 -4.29 -2.36
N ARG A 133 1.41 -4.47 -3.55
CA ARG A 133 0.94 -3.82 -4.78
C ARG A 133 -0.53 -4.14 -5.09
N SER A 134 -0.91 -5.39 -4.98
CA SER A 134 -2.29 -5.83 -5.27
C SER A 134 -3.29 -5.27 -4.25
N LEU A 135 -2.88 -5.18 -2.98
CA LEU A 135 -3.67 -4.56 -1.91
C LEU A 135 -3.76 -3.04 -2.06
N ALA A 136 -2.70 -2.36 -2.51
CA ALA A 136 -2.77 -0.93 -2.84
C ALA A 136 -3.85 -0.67 -3.91
N ARG A 137 -3.89 -1.49 -4.95
CA ARG A 137 -4.93 -1.43 -5.99
C ARG A 137 -6.33 -1.79 -5.47
N SER A 138 -6.44 -2.68 -4.46
CA SER A 138 -7.71 -2.98 -3.80
C SER A 138 -8.19 -1.78 -2.98
N ALA A 139 -7.32 -1.21 -2.16
CA ALA A 139 -7.60 -0.01 -1.36
C ALA A 139 -8.00 1.18 -2.25
N GLU A 140 -7.28 1.40 -3.37
CA GLU A 140 -7.63 2.42 -4.36
C GLU A 140 -9.08 2.25 -4.87
N ARG A 141 -9.46 1.04 -5.28
CA ARG A 141 -10.83 0.77 -5.76
C ARG A 141 -11.89 1.02 -4.70
N ARG A 142 -11.63 0.66 -3.42
CA ARG A 142 -12.55 0.95 -2.30
C ARG A 142 -12.67 2.45 -2.03
N CYS A 143 -11.55 3.16 -2.06
CA CYS A 143 -11.55 4.61 -1.95
C CYS A 143 -12.29 5.28 -3.13
N GLN A 144 -12.17 4.77 -4.36
CA GLN A 144 -12.93 5.26 -5.52
C GLN A 144 -14.44 4.98 -5.38
N GLN A 145 -14.83 3.81 -4.86
CA GLN A 145 -16.24 3.51 -4.58
C GLN A 145 -16.82 4.48 -3.55
N LEU A 146 -16.05 4.78 -2.49
CA LEU A 146 -16.43 5.79 -1.51
C LEU A 146 -16.52 7.18 -2.15
N ASN A 147 -15.51 7.57 -2.95
CA ASN A 147 -15.47 8.87 -3.61
C ASN A 147 -16.66 9.14 -4.53
N ALA A 148 -17.26 8.09 -5.10
CA ALA A 148 -18.45 8.21 -5.96
C ALA A 148 -19.72 8.59 -5.18
N ILE A 149 -19.79 8.34 -3.87
CA ILE A 149 -20.94 8.63 -3.01
C ILE A 149 -20.68 9.73 -1.99
N GLU A 150 -19.46 9.83 -1.52
CA GLU A 150 -18.97 10.85 -0.60
C GLU A 150 -17.62 11.36 -1.15
N PRO A 151 -17.60 12.51 -1.85
CA PRO A 151 -16.38 13.04 -2.45
C PRO A 151 -15.23 13.15 -1.45
N LEU A 152 -14.10 12.56 -1.79
CA LEU A 152 -12.87 12.61 -1.00
C LEU A 152 -12.07 13.85 -1.41
N ALA A 153 -11.66 14.63 -0.42
CA ALA A 153 -10.75 15.74 -0.63
C ALA A 153 -9.28 15.27 -0.63
N GLY A 154 -8.40 16.17 -1.11
CA GLY A 154 -6.96 15.94 -1.03
C GLY A 154 -6.41 15.00 -2.10
N VAL A 155 -5.21 14.50 -1.84
CA VAL A 155 -4.39 13.74 -2.81
C VAL A 155 -4.35 12.23 -2.54
N GLY A 156 -5.12 11.74 -1.57
CA GLY A 156 -5.06 10.35 -1.09
C GLY A 156 -5.23 9.30 -2.18
N LEU A 157 -6.16 9.51 -3.14
CA LEU A 157 -6.37 8.60 -4.27
C LEU A 157 -5.14 8.53 -5.19
N ALA A 158 -4.56 9.68 -5.52
CA ALA A 158 -3.35 9.73 -6.32
C ALA A 158 -2.15 9.11 -5.60
N TYR A 159 -2.06 9.30 -4.29
CA TYR A 159 -1.02 8.69 -3.45
C TYR A 159 -1.09 7.16 -3.48
N ILE A 160 -2.27 6.54 -3.26
CA ILE A 160 -2.41 5.08 -3.28
C ILE A 160 -2.07 4.53 -4.68
N ASN A 161 -2.53 5.20 -5.73
CA ASN A 161 -2.22 4.81 -7.11
C ASN A 161 -0.70 4.77 -7.32
N ARG A 162 0.01 5.86 -7.00
CA ARG A 162 1.46 5.96 -7.12
C ARG A 162 2.20 4.98 -6.21
N LEU A 163 1.69 4.69 -5.01
CA LEU A 163 2.25 3.68 -4.12
C LEU A 163 2.17 2.27 -4.76
N SER A 164 1.10 1.98 -5.53
CA SER A 164 1.02 0.70 -6.24
C SER A 164 2.12 0.55 -7.29
N ASP A 165 2.47 1.64 -7.98
CA ASP A 165 3.56 1.66 -8.97
C ASP A 165 4.92 1.50 -8.28
N LEU A 166 5.14 2.22 -7.18
CA LEU A 166 6.36 2.08 -6.38
C LEU A 166 6.56 0.63 -5.90
N LEU A 167 5.51 -0.03 -5.41
CA LEU A 167 5.57 -1.41 -4.93
C LEU A 167 5.88 -2.40 -6.07
N PHE A 168 5.45 -2.11 -7.29
CA PHE A 168 5.84 -2.90 -8.46
C PHE A 168 7.34 -2.76 -8.74
N VAL A 169 7.85 -1.52 -8.77
CA VAL A 169 9.28 -1.27 -9.02
C VAL A 169 10.14 -1.80 -7.86
N ALA A 170 9.65 -1.68 -6.62
CA ALA A 170 10.30 -2.28 -5.45
C ALA A 170 10.45 -3.81 -5.58
N ALA A 171 9.43 -4.52 -6.07
CA ALA A 171 9.52 -5.96 -6.30
C ALA A 171 10.64 -6.33 -7.28
N ARG A 172 10.79 -5.56 -8.36
CA ARG A 172 11.86 -5.71 -9.35
C ARG A 172 13.24 -5.41 -8.75
N LEU A 173 13.32 -4.34 -7.96
CA LEU A 173 14.57 -3.97 -7.30
C LEU A 173 15.01 -5.01 -6.27
N ILE A 174 14.08 -5.53 -5.47
CA ILE A 174 14.34 -6.62 -4.52
C ILE A 174 14.90 -7.85 -5.28
N ALA A 175 14.28 -8.24 -6.42
CA ALA A 175 14.77 -9.33 -7.24
C ALA A 175 16.23 -9.10 -7.68
N LYS A 176 16.53 -7.90 -8.17
CA LYS A 176 17.91 -7.50 -8.58
C LYS A 176 18.89 -7.56 -7.39
N ARG A 177 18.51 -7.05 -6.22
CA ARG A 177 19.36 -7.05 -5.02
C ARG A 177 19.64 -8.46 -4.49
N GLN A 178 18.70 -9.39 -4.67
CA GLN A 178 18.85 -10.80 -4.31
C GLN A 178 19.48 -11.64 -5.42
N GLY A 179 19.77 -11.09 -6.60
CA GLY A 179 20.30 -11.84 -7.75
C GLY A 179 19.29 -12.85 -8.32
N ILE A 180 17.99 -12.65 -8.14
CA ILE A 180 16.92 -13.50 -8.61
C ILE A 180 16.36 -12.97 -9.93
N ALA A 181 16.32 -13.82 -10.97
CA ALA A 181 15.75 -13.46 -12.25
C ALA A 181 14.23 -13.27 -12.16
N GLU A 182 13.70 -12.28 -12.89
CA GLU A 182 12.26 -12.07 -13.03
C GLU A 182 11.62 -13.24 -13.78
N ILE A 183 10.48 -13.71 -13.30
CA ILE A 183 9.71 -14.79 -13.94
C ILE A 183 8.81 -14.15 -14.99
N LEU A 184 9.16 -14.29 -16.26
CA LEU A 184 8.41 -13.71 -17.36
C LEU A 184 7.13 -14.50 -17.64
N TRP A 185 6.04 -13.79 -17.92
CA TRP A 185 4.77 -14.40 -18.32
C TRP A 185 4.91 -15.04 -19.71
N GLN A 186 4.40 -16.27 -19.82
CA GLN A 186 4.31 -17.00 -21.08
C GLN A 186 2.82 -17.18 -21.44
N PRO A 187 2.36 -16.63 -22.57
CA PRO A 187 0.97 -16.82 -22.99
C PRO A 187 0.69 -18.30 -23.30
N ALA A 188 -0.54 -18.73 -23.06
CA ALA A 188 -0.99 -20.05 -23.52
C ALA A 188 -0.87 -20.16 -25.04
N ALA A 189 -0.47 -21.35 -25.51
CA ALA A 189 -0.45 -21.62 -26.95
C ALA A 189 -1.85 -21.38 -27.55
N LYS A 190 -1.90 -20.68 -28.68
CA LYS A 190 -3.17 -20.55 -29.42
C LYS A 190 -3.64 -21.94 -29.83
N PRO A 191 -4.93 -22.28 -29.65
CA PRO A 191 -5.45 -23.52 -30.20
C PRO A 191 -5.20 -23.54 -31.71
N SER A 192 -4.64 -24.63 -32.22
CA SER A 192 -4.51 -24.85 -33.66
C SER A 192 -5.94 -24.96 -34.22
N ASN A 193 -6.30 -24.06 -35.14
CA ASN A 193 -7.52 -24.17 -35.94
C ASN A 193 -7.46 -25.39 -36.85
#